data_d8a8c7ae0a0dc7781bac0ff354775b85
#
_entry.id   d8a8c7ae0a0dc7781bac0ff354775b85
#
_cell.length_a   1.000
_cell.length_b   1.000
_cell.length_c   1.000
_cell.angle_alpha   90.00
_cell.angle_beta   90.00
_cell.angle_gamma   90.00
#
_symmetry.space_group_name_H-M   'P 1'
#
loop_
_entity.id
_entity.type
_entity.pdbx_description
1 polymer ?
#
loop_
_entity_poly.entity_id
_entity_poly.type
_entity_poly.pdbx_seq_one_letter_code
_entity_poly.pdbx_strand_id
1 'polypeptide(L)'
;NLSTDGIETTCCSNILKGYVPIYDATVWKILKEQGAVLLGKTNMDEFAMGSSSETSCFGGSKNPYNLEHVAGGSSGGVAAAVAADLAVYGLGSDTGGSIRQPASFCGLVGLKPTYGAVSRYGLIAYASSFDQIGPLTETVEDTAIVYDAISDYDPMDSTSRGRVNAPTVDTLRADIKGMRIGIAKEYFDGVPDTVRTAVEAAMDTYRALGAEIVDITLPELKFALPVYYILACAEASSNLGRYDGIRYGYRTPHYEDIHDMICKTRSEGFGAEVQRRILLGTYVLSAGYYDAYYKKAQNLRGTIVAGFDRCFAACDVILAPTVPSTAFPLGFTGEDPVQTYLTDICTVPINIAGLPAVSIPCGKDEKGLPIGMQLIGDRFTEAKILNAAWQYEQATAFERQTEWGVRG
;
A
#
# COMPACT_ATOMS: atom_id res chain seq x y z
N ASN A 1 -9.88 -2.70 -7.62
CA ASN A 1 -9.33 -4.04 -7.89
C ASN A 1 -9.92 -5.16 -7.02
N LEU A 2 -10.90 -4.89 -6.16
CA LEU A 2 -11.63 -5.89 -5.38
C LEU A 2 -12.89 -6.33 -6.14
N SER A 3 -13.03 -7.63 -6.42
CA SER A 3 -14.21 -8.19 -7.07
C SER A 3 -15.46 -7.95 -6.23
N THR A 4 -16.51 -7.44 -6.87
CA THR A 4 -17.78 -7.13 -6.23
C THR A 4 -18.88 -7.65 -7.15
N ASP A 5 -19.64 -8.66 -6.72
CA ASP A 5 -20.66 -9.32 -7.53
C ASP A 5 -21.68 -8.32 -8.07
N GLY A 6 -21.92 -8.38 -9.37
CA GLY A 6 -22.86 -7.51 -10.06
C GLY A 6 -22.42 -6.05 -10.25
N ILE A 7 -21.21 -5.66 -9.80
CA ILE A 7 -20.70 -4.28 -9.90
C ILE A 7 -19.39 -4.25 -10.69
N GLU A 8 -19.35 -3.38 -11.71
CA GLU A 8 -18.18 -3.24 -12.58
C GLU A 8 -16.87 -3.08 -11.80
N THR A 9 -15.85 -3.85 -12.18
CA THR A 9 -14.52 -3.86 -11.52
C THR A 9 -13.45 -3.74 -12.59
N THR A 10 -12.98 -2.52 -12.85
CA THR A 10 -12.10 -2.19 -13.97
C THR A 10 -10.61 -2.24 -13.66
N CYS A 11 -10.21 -2.22 -12.38
CA CYS A 11 -8.82 -1.91 -11.97
C CYS A 11 -8.29 -0.62 -12.60
N CYS A 12 -9.18 0.31 -12.95
CA CYS A 12 -8.87 1.57 -13.65
C CYS A 12 -8.10 1.37 -14.97
N SER A 13 -8.37 0.26 -15.67
CA SER A 13 -7.79 -0.14 -16.94
C SER A 13 -8.84 -0.27 -18.03
N ASN A 14 -8.48 0.14 -19.24
CA ASN A 14 -9.33 -0.10 -20.41
C ASN A 14 -9.50 -1.59 -20.71
N ILE A 15 -8.56 -2.45 -20.30
CA ILE A 15 -8.64 -3.90 -20.52
C ILE A 15 -9.81 -4.55 -19.77
N LEU A 16 -10.27 -3.96 -18.66
CA LEU A 16 -11.38 -4.45 -17.84
C LEU A 16 -12.63 -3.55 -17.87
N LYS A 17 -12.69 -2.55 -18.73
CA LYS A 17 -13.95 -1.79 -18.92
C LYS A 17 -15.10 -2.73 -19.31
N GLY A 18 -16.23 -2.59 -18.61
CA GLY A 18 -17.40 -3.42 -18.78
C GLY A 18 -17.32 -4.79 -18.08
N TYR A 19 -16.23 -5.10 -17.39
CA TYR A 19 -16.14 -6.35 -16.64
C TYR A 19 -16.93 -6.29 -15.34
N VAL A 20 -17.93 -7.16 -15.21
CA VAL A 20 -18.74 -7.33 -14.00
C VAL A 20 -18.42 -8.70 -13.38
N PRO A 21 -17.83 -8.75 -12.19
CA PRO A 21 -17.58 -9.99 -11.48
C PRO A 21 -18.88 -10.73 -11.13
N ILE A 22 -18.78 -12.07 -11.05
CA ILE A 22 -19.87 -12.97 -10.65
C ILE A 22 -19.70 -13.50 -9.23
N TYR A 23 -18.81 -12.91 -8.46
CA TYR A 23 -18.51 -13.26 -7.05
C TYR A 23 -17.95 -12.06 -6.31
N ASP A 24 -18.14 -12.06 -5.01
CA ASP A 24 -17.57 -11.08 -4.09
C ASP A 24 -16.16 -11.49 -3.64
N ALA A 25 -15.27 -10.52 -3.48
CA ALA A 25 -14.05 -10.70 -2.72
C ALA A 25 -14.41 -11.02 -1.25
N THR A 26 -13.63 -11.91 -0.60
CA THR A 26 -13.89 -12.34 0.78
C THR A 26 -14.05 -11.16 1.73
N VAL A 27 -13.19 -10.17 1.64
CA VAL A 27 -13.26 -8.96 2.49
C VAL A 27 -14.58 -8.21 2.31
N TRP A 28 -15.10 -8.11 1.09
CA TRP A 28 -16.40 -7.48 0.85
C TRP A 28 -17.56 -8.34 1.34
N LYS A 29 -17.50 -9.64 1.11
CA LYS A 29 -18.50 -10.59 1.61
C LYS A 29 -18.65 -10.48 3.13
N ILE A 30 -17.53 -10.48 3.86
CA ILE A 30 -17.52 -10.35 5.33
C ILE A 30 -18.14 -9.01 5.76
N LEU A 31 -17.71 -7.90 5.16
CA LEU A 31 -18.24 -6.57 5.51
C LEU A 31 -19.73 -6.44 5.21
N LYS A 32 -20.19 -6.99 4.08
CA LYS A 32 -21.61 -7.03 3.71
C LYS A 32 -22.45 -7.82 4.70
N GLU A 33 -21.95 -8.96 5.18
CA GLU A 33 -22.59 -9.78 6.21
C GLU A 33 -22.68 -9.05 7.57
N GLN A 34 -21.74 -8.15 7.84
CA GLN A 34 -21.76 -7.27 9.03
C GLN A 34 -22.58 -6.00 8.85
N GLY A 35 -23.26 -5.83 7.71
CA GLY A 35 -24.15 -4.70 7.46
C GLY A 35 -23.49 -3.45 6.87
N ALA A 36 -22.25 -3.55 6.39
CA ALA A 36 -21.61 -2.43 5.70
C ALA A 36 -22.32 -2.08 4.39
N VAL A 37 -22.42 -0.79 4.10
CA VAL A 37 -23.04 -0.27 2.86
C VAL A 37 -21.93 0.13 1.89
N LEU A 38 -21.93 -0.48 0.69
CA LEU A 38 -21.01 -0.10 -0.36
C LEU A 38 -21.47 1.20 -1.03
N LEU A 39 -20.70 2.27 -0.87
CA LEU A 39 -20.97 3.55 -1.51
C LEU A 39 -20.52 3.59 -2.97
N GLY A 40 -19.46 2.84 -3.31
CA GLY A 40 -18.93 2.77 -4.66
C GLY A 40 -17.55 2.13 -4.77
N LYS A 41 -17.02 2.18 -5.98
CA LYS A 41 -15.65 1.78 -6.32
C LYS A 41 -14.84 3.05 -6.58
N THR A 42 -13.68 3.14 -6.00
CA THR A 42 -12.83 4.33 -6.10
C THR A 42 -11.81 4.21 -7.23
N ASN A 43 -11.29 5.34 -7.66
CA ASN A 43 -10.18 5.42 -8.61
C ASN A 43 -8.87 4.87 -7.98
N MET A 44 -7.93 4.44 -8.83
CA MET A 44 -6.63 3.94 -8.41
C MET A 44 -5.66 3.96 -9.60
N ASP A 45 -4.37 3.76 -9.36
CA ASP A 45 -3.45 3.44 -10.45
C ASP A 45 -3.85 2.14 -11.14
N GLU A 46 -3.67 2.08 -12.46
CA GLU A 46 -4.02 0.92 -13.29
C GLU A 46 -3.41 -0.37 -12.75
N PHE A 47 -4.24 -1.37 -12.42
CA PHE A 47 -3.84 -2.65 -11.82
C PHE A 47 -2.94 -2.53 -10.58
N ALA A 48 -3.11 -1.48 -9.79
CA ALA A 48 -2.29 -1.16 -8.63
C ALA A 48 -0.80 -0.87 -8.98
N MET A 49 -0.51 -0.43 -10.20
CA MET A 49 0.83 -0.14 -10.72
C MET A 49 1.05 1.36 -10.89
N GLY A 50 1.50 1.98 -9.82
CA GLY A 50 1.80 3.41 -9.73
C GLY A 50 1.85 3.87 -8.29
N SER A 51 2.19 5.15 -8.07
CA SER A 51 2.31 5.77 -6.76
C SER A 51 1.66 7.16 -6.72
N SER A 52 0.80 7.48 -7.71
CA SER A 52 0.16 8.80 -7.84
C SER A 52 -1.32 8.76 -8.20
N SER A 53 -1.85 7.60 -8.58
CA SER A 53 -3.18 7.40 -9.20
C SER A 53 -3.36 8.07 -10.57
N GLU A 54 -2.28 8.55 -11.19
CA GLU A 54 -2.34 9.21 -12.51
C GLU A 54 -2.33 8.22 -13.68
N THR A 55 -1.98 6.94 -13.44
CA THR A 55 -1.98 5.90 -14.49
C THR A 55 -3.38 5.38 -14.81
N SER A 56 -4.40 5.82 -14.08
CA SER A 56 -5.79 5.44 -14.29
C SER A 56 -6.33 5.87 -15.66
N CYS A 57 -7.07 4.99 -16.32
CA CYS A 57 -7.79 5.34 -17.56
C CYS A 57 -8.93 6.35 -17.34
N PHE A 58 -9.26 6.69 -16.09
CA PHE A 58 -10.27 7.70 -15.72
C PHE A 58 -9.63 9.04 -15.32
N GLY A 59 -8.30 9.17 -15.38
CA GLY A 59 -7.55 10.33 -14.91
C GLY A 59 -7.11 10.21 -13.44
N GLY A 60 -6.28 11.15 -12.99
CA GLY A 60 -5.67 11.14 -11.66
C GLY A 60 -6.64 11.50 -10.53
N SER A 61 -6.37 10.98 -9.33
CA SER A 61 -7.06 11.39 -8.09
C SER A 61 -6.35 12.59 -7.48
N LYS A 62 -7.11 13.61 -7.12
CA LYS A 62 -6.61 14.85 -6.52
C LYS A 62 -6.56 14.74 -5.00
N ASN A 63 -5.58 15.41 -4.40
CA ASN A 63 -5.42 15.45 -2.94
C ASN A 63 -6.41 16.45 -2.31
N PRO A 64 -7.23 16.04 -1.32
CA PRO A 64 -8.15 16.96 -0.66
C PRO A 64 -7.51 18.12 0.11
N TYR A 65 -6.23 18.02 0.47
CA TYR A 65 -5.48 19.12 1.10
C TYR A 65 -4.98 20.14 0.10
N ASN A 66 -4.81 19.78 -1.17
CA ASN A 66 -4.43 20.68 -2.26
C ASN A 66 -4.74 20.01 -3.61
N LEU A 67 -5.74 20.51 -4.33
CA LEU A 67 -6.24 19.93 -5.57
C LEU A 67 -5.26 19.99 -6.76
N GLU A 68 -4.13 20.69 -6.63
CA GLU A 68 -3.04 20.68 -7.60
C GLU A 68 -2.02 19.55 -7.35
N HIS A 69 -2.20 18.76 -6.27
CA HIS A 69 -1.31 17.69 -5.86
C HIS A 69 -1.98 16.31 -5.97
N VAL A 70 -1.17 15.26 -6.08
CA VAL A 70 -1.64 13.88 -6.16
C VAL A 70 -2.19 13.40 -4.83
N ALA A 71 -3.21 12.54 -4.85
CA ALA A 71 -3.68 11.84 -3.65
C ALA A 71 -2.76 10.68 -3.23
N GLY A 72 -1.73 10.41 -4.05
CA GLY A 72 -0.90 9.23 -3.91
C GLY A 72 -1.49 8.01 -4.62
N GLY A 73 -0.84 6.88 -4.47
CA GLY A 73 -1.24 5.63 -5.14
C GLY A 73 -0.54 4.39 -4.57
N SER A 74 -1.04 3.28 -5.02
CA SER A 74 -2.10 3.09 -6.02
C SER A 74 -3.52 3.30 -5.46
N SER A 75 -3.77 3.29 -4.15
CA SER A 75 -5.10 3.45 -3.54
C SER A 75 -5.46 4.93 -3.30
N GLY A 76 -5.10 5.84 -4.24
CA GLY A 76 -5.29 7.28 -4.07
C GLY A 76 -6.76 7.72 -4.07
N GLY A 77 -7.61 7.07 -4.85
CA GLY A 77 -9.04 7.40 -4.87
C GLY A 77 -9.74 7.10 -3.56
N VAL A 78 -9.41 6.00 -2.89
CA VAL A 78 -9.98 5.69 -1.57
C VAL A 78 -9.42 6.63 -0.49
N ALA A 79 -8.12 6.95 -0.56
CA ALA A 79 -7.54 7.94 0.36
C ALA A 79 -8.20 9.31 0.21
N ALA A 80 -8.36 9.79 -1.04
CA ALA A 80 -9.05 11.05 -1.30
C ALA A 80 -10.50 11.03 -0.83
N ALA A 81 -11.23 9.91 -1.04
CA ALA A 81 -12.62 9.79 -0.63
C ALA A 81 -12.80 9.84 0.89
N VAL A 82 -11.95 9.14 1.65
CA VAL A 82 -12.01 9.15 3.12
C VAL A 82 -11.59 10.53 3.64
N ALA A 83 -10.49 11.10 3.16
CA ALA A 83 -10.01 12.42 3.59
C ALA A 83 -10.99 13.57 3.25
N ALA A 84 -11.86 13.40 2.26
CA ALA A 84 -12.90 14.34 1.86
C ALA A 84 -14.28 14.02 2.46
N ASP A 85 -14.42 13.09 3.43
CA ASP A 85 -15.69 12.62 4.04
C ASP A 85 -16.71 12.01 3.07
N LEU A 86 -16.30 11.56 1.95
CA LEU A 86 -17.20 10.85 1.04
C LEU A 86 -17.46 9.42 1.50
N ALA A 87 -16.62 8.89 2.37
CA ALA A 87 -16.74 7.57 2.99
C ALA A 87 -16.13 7.56 4.38
N VAL A 88 -16.71 6.80 5.32
CA VAL A 88 -16.20 6.65 6.70
C VAL A 88 -14.87 5.88 6.71
N TYR A 89 -14.75 4.87 5.86
CA TYR A 89 -13.54 4.09 5.64
C TYR A 89 -13.54 3.51 4.23
N GLY A 90 -12.38 3.02 3.82
CA GLY A 90 -12.28 2.27 2.58
C GLY A 90 -11.22 1.18 2.65
N LEU A 91 -11.30 0.23 1.72
CA LEU A 91 -10.27 -0.80 1.54
C LEU A 91 -9.38 -0.44 0.36
N GLY A 92 -8.08 -0.57 0.57
CA GLY A 92 -7.06 -0.48 -0.46
C GLY A 92 -6.30 -1.78 -0.61
N SER A 93 -5.34 -1.80 -1.53
CA SER A 93 -4.33 -2.86 -1.64
C SER A 93 -2.93 -2.26 -1.58
N ASP A 94 -2.00 -2.98 -0.95
CA ASP A 94 -0.63 -2.53 -0.72
C ASP A 94 0.34 -3.62 -1.17
N THR A 95 0.99 -3.39 -2.30
CA THR A 95 2.00 -4.28 -2.87
C THR A 95 3.41 -3.77 -2.59
N GLY A 96 3.57 -2.44 -2.52
CA GLY A 96 4.83 -1.76 -2.26
C GLY A 96 4.69 -0.47 -1.46
N GLY A 97 3.51 -0.19 -0.88
CA GLY A 97 3.20 1.05 -0.17
C GLY A 97 1.83 1.62 -0.49
N SER A 98 1.07 0.96 -1.35
CA SER A 98 -0.12 1.54 -2.01
C SER A 98 -1.35 1.76 -1.11
N ILE A 99 -1.29 1.44 0.18
CA ILE A 99 -2.20 1.91 1.24
C ILE A 99 -1.53 3.02 2.04
N ARG A 100 -0.30 2.76 2.49
CA ARG A 100 0.42 3.61 3.44
C ARG A 100 0.83 4.95 2.83
N GLN A 101 1.33 4.95 1.60
CA GLN A 101 1.75 6.17 0.92
C GLN A 101 0.57 7.12 0.67
N PRO A 102 -0.57 6.71 0.05
CA PRO A 102 -1.71 7.62 -0.12
C PRO A 102 -2.34 8.00 1.24
N ALA A 103 -2.31 7.15 2.27
CA ALA A 103 -2.70 7.54 3.63
C ALA A 103 -1.82 8.67 4.16
N SER A 104 -0.49 8.58 3.99
CA SER A 104 0.46 9.64 4.34
C SER A 104 0.15 10.95 3.63
N PHE A 105 -0.08 10.91 2.31
CA PHE A 105 -0.34 12.11 1.50
C PHE A 105 -1.69 12.76 1.80
N CYS A 106 -2.68 12.00 2.25
CA CYS A 106 -4.02 12.48 2.56
C CYS A 106 -4.31 12.61 4.07
N GLY A 107 -3.29 12.55 4.93
CA GLY A 107 -3.44 12.75 6.38
C GLY A 107 -4.32 11.70 7.08
N LEU A 108 -4.29 10.46 6.62
CA LEU A 108 -5.10 9.34 7.10
C LEU A 108 -4.26 8.30 7.83
N VAL A 109 -4.96 7.37 8.48
CA VAL A 109 -4.41 6.12 8.98
C VAL A 109 -4.56 5.05 7.90
N GLY A 110 -3.45 4.39 7.54
CA GLY A 110 -3.46 3.32 6.55
C GLY A 110 -2.70 2.10 7.04
N LEU A 111 -3.39 0.98 7.22
CA LEU A 111 -2.79 -0.27 7.69
C LEU A 111 -2.54 -1.22 6.52
N LYS A 112 -1.29 -1.63 6.35
CA LYS A 112 -0.91 -2.82 5.60
C LYS A 112 -0.70 -3.97 6.60
N PRO A 113 -1.60 -4.95 6.68
CA PRO A 113 -1.44 -6.11 7.56
C PRO A 113 -0.25 -7.00 7.17
N THR A 114 0.10 -7.93 8.02
CA THR A 114 1.01 -9.04 7.69
C THR A 114 0.52 -9.78 6.45
N TYR A 115 1.43 -10.19 5.58
CA TYR A 115 1.09 -10.99 4.41
C TYR A 115 0.33 -12.26 4.82
N GLY A 116 -0.87 -12.42 4.28
CA GLY A 116 -1.78 -13.52 4.60
C GLY A 116 -2.66 -13.32 5.84
N ALA A 117 -2.57 -12.20 6.57
CA ALA A 117 -3.48 -11.92 7.68
C ALA A 117 -4.91 -11.60 7.22
N VAL A 118 -5.07 -11.04 6.02
CA VAL A 118 -6.36 -10.78 5.37
C VAL A 118 -6.38 -11.55 4.05
N SER A 119 -7.51 -12.21 3.77
CA SER A 119 -7.69 -12.96 2.52
C SER A 119 -7.57 -12.06 1.29
N ARG A 120 -6.90 -12.58 0.27
CA ARG A 120 -6.75 -11.95 -1.06
C ARG A 120 -7.69 -12.55 -2.10
N TYR A 121 -8.59 -13.48 -1.70
CA TYR A 121 -9.57 -14.03 -2.63
C TYR A 121 -10.48 -12.92 -3.15
N GLY A 122 -10.53 -12.78 -4.49
CA GLY A 122 -11.25 -11.72 -5.17
C GLY A 122 -10.47 -10.41 -5.34
N LEU A 123 -9.23 -10.30 -4.83
CA LEU A 123 -8.30 -9.25 -5.22
C LEU A 123 -7.70 -9.57 -6.58
N ILE A 124 -7.84 -8.66 -7.53
CA ILE A 124 -7.18 -8.78 -8.84
C ILE A 124 -5.69 -8.52 -8.66
N ALA A 125 -4.89 -9.55 -8.92
CA ALA A 125 -3.49 -9.60 -8.54
C ALA A 125 -2.60 -8.68 -9.39
N TYR A 126 -1.74 -7.91 -8.71
CA TYR A 126 -0.54 -7.31 -9.28
C TYR A 126 0.66 -8.23 -9.07
N ALA A 127 1.12 -8.41 -7.84
CA ALA A 127 2.25 -9.25 -7.48
C ALA A 127 1.86 -10.15 -6.30
N SER A 128 1.52 -11.41 -6.59
CA SER A 128 0.87 -12.33 -5.65
C SER A 128 1.67 -12.61 -4.38
N SER A 129 3.01 -12.45 -4.39
CA SER A 129 3.86 -12.64 -3.21
C SER A 129 4.01 -11.40 -2.34
N PHE A 130 3.37 -10.27 -2.71
CA PHE A 130 3.43 -8.99 -1.99
C PHE A 130 2.06 -8.38 -1.70
N ASP A 131 1.08 -8.58 -2.59
CA ASP A 131 -0.25 -7.95 -2.49
C ASP A 131 -0.90 -8.23 -1.14
N GLN A 132 -1.42 -7.18 -0.49
CA GLN A 132 -2.18 -7.28 0.75
C GLN A 132 -3.31 -6.25 0.77
N ILE A 133 -4.50 -6.65 1.24
CA ILE A 133 -5.64 -5.76 1.45
C ILE A 133 -5.55 -5.19 2.86
N GLY A 134 -5.93 -3.91 3.01
CA GLY A 134 -6.03 -3.28 4.32
C GLY A 134 -6.89 -2.00 4.29
N PRO A 135 -7.25 -1.48 5.48
CA PRO A 135 -8.09 -0.31 5.62
C PRO A 135 -7.34 1.01 5.49
N LEU A 136 -8.07 2.03 5.01
CA LEU A 136 -7.77 3.45 5.14
C LEU A 136 -8.92 4.11 5.91
N THR A 137 -8.59 4.82 6.97
CA THR A 137 -9.55 5.44 7.89
C THR A 137 -9.03 6.78 8.42
N GLU A 138 -9.86 7.53 9.13
CA GLU A 138 -9.41 8.76 9.79
C GLU A 138 -8.72 8.50 11.11
N THR A 139 -9.12 7.45 11.85
CA THR A 139 -8.60 7.16 13.20
C THR A 139 -7.97 5.78 13.28
N VAL A 140 -7.08 5.61 14.26
CA VAL A 140 -6.47 4.30 14.53
C VAL A 140 -7.51 3.31 15.06
N GLU A 141 -8.50 3.78 15.84
CA GLU A 141 -9.58 2.93 16.35
C GLU A 141 -10.44 2.37 15.22
N ASP A 142 -10.84 3.19 14.25
CA ASP A 142 -11.55 2.74 13.04
C ASP A 142 -10.73 1.75 12.23
N THR A 143 -9.42 1.99 12.10
CA THR A 143 -8.49 1.05 11.43
C THR A 143 -8.51 -0.32 12.12
N ALA A 144 -8.46 -0.35 13.45
CA ALA A 144 -8.50 -1.58 14.24
C ALA A 144 -9.84 -2.32 14.07
N ILE A 145 -10.95 -1.60 14.12
CA ILE A 145 -12.31 -2.16 13.94
C ILE A 145 -12.43 -2.81 12.55
N VAL A 146 -12.04 -2.10 11.49
CA VAL A 146 -12.14 -2.62 10.13
C VAL A 146 -11.18 -3.79 9.89
N TYR A 147 -9.94 -3.71 10.42
CA TYR A 147 -8.98 -4.80 10.33
C TYR A 147 -9.50 -6.06 11.04
N ASP A 148 -9.99 -5.94 12.27
CA ASP A 148 -10.54 -7.07 13.03
C ASP A 148 -11.73 -7.72 12.30
N ALA A 149 -12.54 -6.90 11.62
CA ALA A 149 -13.68 -7.39 10.84
C ALA A 149 -13.26 -8.25 9.64
N ILE A 150 -12.15 -7.92 8.95
CA ILE A 150 -11.76 -8.57 7.68
C ILE A 150 -10.62 -9.60 7.82
N SER A 151 -10.09 -9.81 9.02
CA SER A 151 -8.88 -10.63 9.26
C SER A 151 -9.18 -12.10 9.61
N ASP A 152 -10.27 -12.65 9.12
CA ASP A 152 -10.62 -14.06 9.32
C ASP A 152 -9.92 -15.00 8.34
N TYR A 153 -9.80 -16.27 8.75
CA TYR A 153 -9.25 -17.33 7.89
C TYR A 153 -10.17 -17.61 6.71
N ASP A 154 -9.58 -17.70 5.53
CA ASP A 154 -10.28 -18.01 4.29
C ASP A 154 -9.64 -19.20 3.57
N PRO A 155 -10.35 -20.35 3.43
CA PRO A 155 -9.84 -21.50 2.69
C PRO A 155 -9.71 -21.27 1.19
N MET A 156 -10.32 -20.20 0.65
CA MET A 156 -10.22 -19.82 -0.76
C MET A 156 -8.89 -19.14 -1.12
N ASP A 157 -8.15 -18.63 -0.12
CA ASP A 157 -6.80 -18.12 -0.29
C ASP A 157 -5.80 -19.04 0.43
N SER A 158 -5.00 -19.77 -0.33
CA SER A 158 -4.01 -20.73 0.21
C SER A 158 -2.93 -20.06 1.10
N THR A 159 -2.80 -18.76 1.04
CA THR A 159 -1.86 -17.98 1.90
C THR A 159 -2.53 -17.42 3.13
N SER A 160 -3.87 -17.48 3.23
CA SER A 160 -4.61 -16.96 4.38
C SER A 160 -4.19 -17.66 5.68
N ARG A 161 -3.86 -16.87 6.67
CA ARG A 161 -3.61 -17.31 8.05
C ARG A 161 -4.74 -16.86 8.97
N GLY A 162 -5.52 -15.87 8.54
CA GLY A 162 -6.48 -15.18 9.38
C GLY A 162 -5.81 -14.46 10.56
N ARG A 163 -6.63 -13.98 11.46
CA ARG A 163 -6.15 -13.37 12.71
C ARG A 163 -5.56 -14.43 13.63
N VAL A 164 -4.29 -14.25 13.95
CA VAL A 164 -3.55 -15.19 14.82
C VAL A 164 -3.71 -14.83 16.31
N ASN A 165 -3.98 -13.56 16.62
CA ASN A 165 -4.07 -13.02 17.99
C ASN A 165 -5.50 -12.59 18.35
N ALA A 166 -5.70 -12.15 19.60
CA ALA A 166 -6.93 -11.50 20.04
C ALA A 166 -7.27 -10.26 19.17
N PRO A 167 -8.53 -9.79 19.18
CA PRO A 167 -8.91 -8.57 18.46
C PRO A 167 -8.02 -7.39 18.82
N THR A 168 -7.62 -6.62 17.80
CA THR A 168 -6.71 -5.49 18.00
C THR A 168 -7.34 -4.37 18.81
N VAL A 169 -8.65 -4.20 18.69
CA VAL A 169 -9.44 -3.22 19.46
C VAL A 169 -9.29 -3.42 20.96
N ASP A 170 -9.19 -4.66 21.44
CA ASP A 170 -9.09 -4.98 22.86
C ASP A 170 -7.78 -4.49 23.50
N THR A 171 -6.75 -4.31 22.69
CA THR A 171 -5.40 -3.94 23.15
C THR A 171 -5.00 -2.50 22.85
N LEU A 172 -5.80 -1.74 22.09
CA LEU A 172 -5.48 -0.38 21.67
C LEU A 172 -5.10 0.55 22.84
N ARG A 173 -5.76 0.40 23.99
CA ARG A 173 -5.59 1.30 25.14
C ARG A 173 -4.56 0.82 26.15
N ALA A 174 -3.81 -0.24 25.82
CA ALA A 174 -2.72 -0.73 26.68
C ALA A 174 -1.59 0.30 26.80
N ASP A 175 -0.96 0.36 27.95
CA ASP A 175 0.22 1.22 28.18
C ASP A 175 1.41 0.75 27.31
N ILE A 176 2.12 1.71 26.73
CA ILE A 176 3.32 1.45 25.93
C ILE A 176 4.64 1.76 26.68
N LYS A 177 4.55 2.01 28.00
CA LYS A 177 5.73 2.26 28.81
C LYS A 177 6.71 1.08 28.73
N GLY A 178 7.98 1.40 28.43
CA GLY A 178 9.02 0.40 28.23
C GLY A 178 8.99 -0.30 26.86
N MET A 179 8.05 0.06 25.95
CA MET A 179 8.07 -0.42 24.58
C MET A 179 9.33 0.09 23.88
N ARG A 180 10.10 -0.80 23.27
CA ARG A 180 11.33 -0.45 22.55
C ARG A 180 10.98 -0.11 21.10
N ILE A 181 11.18 1.16 20.73
CA ILE A 181 10.94 1.65 19.36
C ILE A 181 12.29 1.80 18.66
N GLY A 182 12.53 0.96 17.66
CA GLY A 182 13.76 0.93 16.87
C GLY A 182 13.80 2.03 15.82
N ILE A 183 14.93 2.72 15.71
CA ILE A 183 15.20 3.71 14.67
C ILE A 183 16.38 3.23 13.83
N ALA A 184 16.12 2.92 12.56
CA ALA A 184 17.17 2.61 11.59
C ALA A 184 17.51 3.90 10.80
N LYS A 185 18.75 4.38 10.97
CA LYS A 185 19.23 5.61 10.30
C LYS A 185 19.09 5.54 8.77
N GLU A 186 19.16 4.35 8.20
CA GLU A 186 19.07 4.09 6.77
C GLU A 186 17.71 4.50 6.18
N TYR A 187 16.64 4.54 6.99
CA TYR A 187 15.36 5.08 6.56
C TYR A 187 15.34 6.60 6.39
N PHE A 188 16.35 7.29 6.96
CA PHE A 188 16.45 8.75 6.90
C PHE A 188 17.48 9.23 5.86
N ASP A 189 18.14 8.30 5.16
CA ASP A 189 19.09 8.64 4.10
C ASP A 189 18.37 9.31 2.92
N GLY A 190 18.74 10.56 2.62
CA GLY A 190 18.14 11.34 1.55
C GLY A 190 16.72 11.89 1.85
N VAL A 191 16.21 11.71 3.06
CA VAL A 191 14.93 12.31 3.48
C VAL A 191 15.11 13.80 3.77
N PRO A 192 14.29 14.69 3.18
CA PRO A 192 14.33 16.13 3.44
C PRO A 192 14.10 16.48 4.91
N ASP A 193 14.68 17.59 5.35
CA ASP A 193 14.62 18.03 6.75
C ASP A 193 13.18 18.25 7.25
N THR A 194 12.27 18.69 6.39
CA THR A 194 10.84 18.87 6.72
C THR A 194 10.21 17.56 7.22
N VAL A 195 10.42 16.46 6.49
CA VAL A 195 9.89 15.15 6.88
C VAL A 195 10.67 14.59 8.07
N ARG A 196 12.01 14.71 8.05
CA ARG A 196 12.88 14.25 9.14
C ARG A 196 12.47 14.88 10.46
N THR A 197 12.34 16.22 10.52
CA THR A 197 11.97 16.96 11.74
C THR A 197 10.60 16.53 12.29
N ALA A 198 9.62 16.31 11.42
CA ALA A 198 8.30 15.84 11.84
C ALA A 198 8.36 14.44 12.48
N VAL A 199 9.14 13.52 11.89
CA VAL A 199 9.30 12.17 12.43
C VAL A 199 10.13 12.17 13.72
N GLU A 200 11.16 13.02 13.84
CA GLU A 200 11.94 13.20 15.08
C GLU A 200 11.07 13.75 16.21
N ALA A 201 10.18 14.71 15.94
CA ALA A 201 9.20 15.20 16.92
C ALA A 201 8.26 14.08 17.41
N ALA A 202 7.88 13.14 16.52
CA ALA A 202 7.11 11.98 16.91
C ALA A 202 7.90 11.04 17.85
N MET A 203 9.22 10.89 17.66
CA MET A 203 10.08 10.13 18.60
C MET A 203 10.06 10.77 20.01
N ASP A 204 10.06 12.10 20.10
CA ASP A 204 10.00 12.82 21.38
C ASP A 204 8.64 12.59 22.07
N THR A 205 7.56 12.53 21.31
CA THR A 205 6.23 12.17 21.82
C THR A 205 6.24 10.76 22.40
N TYR A 206 6.83 9.77 21.71
CA TYR A 206 6.96 8.42 22.25
C TYR A 206 7.81 8.34 23.52
N ARG A 207 8.92 9.10 23.60
CA ARG A 207 9.70 9.23 24.84
C ARG A 207 8.85 9.77 26.01
N ALA A 208 8.04 10.79 25.73
CA ALA A 208 7.15 11.37 26.74
C ALA A 208 6.06 10.36 27.21
N LEU A 209 5.62 9.46 26.33
CA LEU A 209 4.72 8.34 26.65
C LEU A 209 5.43 7.19 27.38
N GLY A 210 6.73 7.29 27.63
CA GLY A 210 7.51 6.29 28.37
C GLY A 210 8.07 5.14 27.53
N ALA A 211 7.99 5.22 26.22
CA ALA A 211 8.66 4.27 25.33
C ALA A 211 10.18 4.53 25.27
N GLU A 212 10.94 3.50 24.97
CA GLU A 212 12.40 3.56 24.83
C GLU A 212 12.77 3.64 23.34
N ILE A 213 13.47 4.69 22.93
CA ILE A 213 14.00 4.81 21.58
C ILE A 213 15.36 4.11 21.51
N VAL A 214 15.50 3.11 20.62
CA VAL A 214 16.70 2.30 20.46
C VAL A 214 17.24 2.42 19.03
N ASP A 215 18.56 2.59 18.90
CA ASP A 215 19.21 2.61 17.61
C ASP A 215 19.34 1.17 17.08
N ILE A 216 18.92 0.97 15.84
CA ILE A 216 19.08 -0.28 15.10
C ILE A 216 19.73 0.00 13.75
N THR A 217 20.19 -1.03 13.06
CA THR A 217 20.80 -0.92 11.74
C THR A 217 20.18 -1.88 10.75
N LEU A 218 19.86 -1.40 9.56
CA LEU A 218 19.23 -2.19 8.48
C LEU A 218 19.88 -1.85 7.12
N PRO A 219 21.17 -2.13 6.95
CA PRO A 219 21.92 -1.77 5.74
C PRO A 219 21.42 -2.48 4.48
N GLU A 220 20.55 -3.49 4.63
CA GLU A 220 19.90 -4.21 3.54
C GLU A 220 18.85 -3.36 2.80
N LEU A 221 18.38 -2.25 3.37
CA LEU A 221 17.40 -1.36 2.74
C LEU A 221 17.81 -0.91 1.33
N LYS A 222 19.11 -0.70 1.10
CA LYS A 222 19.65 -0.31 -0.22
C LYS A 222 19.31 -1.30 -1.34
N PHE A 223 18.97 -2.54 -1.02
CA PHE A 223 18.59 -3.56 -2.00
C PHE A 223 17.08 -3.62 -2.24
N ALA A 224 16.27 -3.01 -1.38
CA ALA A 224 14.84 -3.23 -1.36
C ALA A 224 14.15 -2.76 -2.65
N LEU A 225 14.45 -1.56 -3.11
CA LEU A 225 13.81 -1.00 -4.31
C LEU A 225 14.07 -1.84 -5.56
N PRO A 226 15.34 -2.16 -5.95
CA PRO A 226 15.59 -3.01 -7.11
C PRO A 226 15.04 -4.43 -6.94
N VAL A 227 15.12 -5.03 -5.74
CA VAL A 227 14.53 -6.36 -5.48
C VAL A 227 13.02 -6.34 -5.71
N TYR A 228 12.32 -5.33 -5.19
CA TYR A 228 10.89 -5.18 -5.37
C TYR A 228 10.50 -5.11 -6.84
N TYR A 229 11.10 -4.17 -7.61
CA TYR A 229 10.70 -3.97 -9.01
C TYR A 229 11.02 -5.18 -9.88
N ILE A 230 12.12 -5.89 -9.64
CA ILE A 230 12.43 -7.13 -10.36
C ILE A 230 11.34 -8.20 -10.07
N LEU A 231 11.05 -8.45 -8.80
CA LEU A 231 10.10 -9.51 -8.42
C LEU A 231 8.65 -9.14 -8.77
N ALA A 232 8.22 -7.93 -8.47
CA ALA A 232 6.87 -7.47 -8.73
C ALA A 232 6.56 -7.42 -10.24
N CYS A 233 7.50 -6.94 -11.07
CA CYS A 233 7.32 -6.95 -12.52
C CYS A 233 7.30 -8.38 -13.08
N ALA A 234 8.15 -9.28 -12.57
CA ALA A 234 8.13 -10.69 -12.97
C ALA A 234 6.76 -11.33 -12.70
N GLU A 235 6.20 -11.11 -11.49
CA GLU A 235 4.89 -11.62 -11.13
C GLU A 235 3.76 -10.94 -11.92
N ALA A 236 3.83 -9.62 -12.16
CA ALA A 236 2.89 -8.89 -12.99
C ALA A 236 2.81 -9.45 -14.40
N SER A 237 3.97 -9.71 -15.03
CA SER A 237 4.00 -10.27 -16.40
C SER A 237 3.28 -11.62 -16.50
N SER A 238 3.38 -12.45 -15.45
CA SER A 238 2.68 -13.72 -15.33
C SER A 238 1.18 -13.52 -15.02
N ASN A 239 0.85 -12.72 -14.00
CA ASN A 239 -0.52 -12.50 -13.54
C ASN A 239 -1.39 -11.84 -14.62
N LEU A 240 -0.84 -10.85 -15.36
CA LEU A 240 -1.58 -10.13 -16.40
C LEU A 240 -1.59 -10.88 -17.76
N GLY A 241 -0.93 -12.03 -17.85
CA GLY A 241 -1.01 -12.90 -19.02
C GLY A 241 -2.41 -13.42 -19.33
N ARG A 242 -3.29 -13.45 -18.31
CA ARG A 242 -4.72 -13.88 -18.44
C ARG A 242 -5.60 -12.92 -19.23
N TYR A 243 -5.17 -11.68 -19.41
CA TYR A 243 -5.92 -10.65 -20.17
C TYR A 243 -5.49 -10.68 -21.62
N ASP A 244 -6.05 -11.62 -22.37
CA ASP A 244 -5.71 -11.95 -23.75
C ASP A 244 -6.83 -11.63 -24.74
N GLY A 245 -7.95 -11.07 -24.26
CA GLY A 245 -9.13 -10.79 -25.07
C GLY A 245 -10.00 -12.00 -25.40
N ILE A 246 -9.72 -13.18 -24.83
CA ILE A 246 -10.48 -14.42 -25.12
C ILE A 246 -11.59 -14.63 -24.10
N ARG A 247 -11.27 -14.58 -22.80
CA ARG A 247 -12.17 -15.00 -21.72
C ARG A 247 -13.07 -13.90 -21.19
N TYR A 248 -12.50 -12.72 -20.97
CA TYR A 248 -13.18 -11.55 -20.37
C TYR A 248 -12.40 -10.27 -20.63
N GLY A 249 -13.05 -9.13 -20.42
CA GLY A 249 -12.47 -7.82 -20.64
C GLY A 249 -12.52 -7.39 -22.09
N TYR A 250 -11.75 -6.34 -22.39
CA TYR A 250 -11.68 -5.76 -23.73
C TYR A 250 -11.07 -6.73 -24.73
N ARG A 251 -11.62 -6.73 -25.96
CA ARG A 251 -11.06 -7.39 -27.14
C ARG A 251 -11.03 -6.38 -28.28
N THR A 252 -9.91 -6.28 -28.98
CA THR A 252 -9.83 -5.46 -30.19
C THR A 252 -10.86 -5.92 -31.22
N PRO A 253 -11.61 -5.00 -31.88
CA PRO A 253 -12.58 -5.38 -32.90
C PRO A 253 -11.95 -5.71 -34.27
N HIS A 254 -10.66 -5.36 -34.48
CA HIS A 254 -9.97 -5.47 -35.77
C HIS A 254 -8.69 -6.26 -35.67
N TYR A 255 -8.71 -7.51 -36.14
CA TYR A 255 -7.53 -8.38 -36.13
C TYR A 255 -7.54 -9.34 -37.33
N GLU A 256 -6.37 -9.80 -37.71
CA GLU A 256 -6.18 -10.73 -38.83
C GLU A 256 -6.18 -12.20 -38.38
N ASP A 257 -5.57 -12.48 -37.26
CA ASP A 257 -5.51 -13.80 -36.63
C ASP A 257 -5.51 -13.70 -35.11
N ILE A 258 -5.42 -14.84 -34.43
CA ILE A 258 -5.47 -14.90 -32.96
C ILE A 258 -4.26 -14.21 -32.31
N HIS A 259 -3.08 -14.29 -32.92
CA HIS A 259 -1.87 -13.64 -32.40
C HIS A 259 -2.00 -12.12 -32.51
N ASP A 260 -2.43 -11.61 -33.64
CA ASP A 260 -2.69 -10.19 -33.87
C ASP A 260 -3.78 -9.67 -32.92
N MET A 261 -4.85 -10.47 -32.73
CA MET A 261 -5.90 -10.14 -31.76
C MET A 261 -5.35 -9.96 -30.34
N ILE A 262 -4.54 -10.91 -29.84
CA ILE A 262 -3.95 -10.82 -28.49
C ILE A 262 -3.02 -9.60 -28.38
N CYS A 263 -2.14 -9.41 -29.36
CA CYS A 263 -1.21 -8.28 -29.38
C CYS A 263 -1.93 -6.94 -29.34
N LYS A 264 -2.91 -6.74 -30.24
CA LYS A 264 -3.70 -5.50 -30.33
C LYS A 264 -4.53 -5.28 -29.07
N THR A 265 -5.23 -6.31 -28.58
CA THR A 265 -6.03 -6.22 -27.36
C THR A 265 -5.17 -5.72 -26.17
N ARG A 266 -3.98 -6.26 -26.00
CA ARG A 266 -3.10 -5.89 -24.90
C ARG A 266 -2.47 -4.52 -25.09
N SER A 267 -2.08 -4.15 -26.31
CA SER A 267 -1.48 -2.83 -26.58
C SER A 267 -2.50 -1.70 -26.51
N GLU A 268 -3.78 -1.94 -26.85
CA GLU A 268 -4.86 -0.97 -26.78
C GLU A 268 -5.47 -0.89 -25.37
N GLY A 269 -5.51 -2.02 -24.66
CA GLY A 269 -6.19 -2.15 -23.37
C GLY A 269 -5.35 -1.75 -22.16
N PHE A 270 -4.04 -1.99 -22.17
CA PHE A 270 -3.15 -1.60 -21.07
C PHE A 270 -2.52 -0.22 -21.28
N GLY A 271 -2.43 0.54 -20.20
CA GLY A 271 -1.69 1.80 -20.15
C GLY A 271 -0.17 1.60 -20.17
N ALA A 272 0.55 2.68 -20.43
CA ALA A 272 1.99 2.65 -20.67
C ALA A 272 2.81 2.08 -19.49
N GLU A 273 2.45 2.40 -18.24
CA GLU A 273 3.16 1.90 -17.06
C GLU A 273 2.98 0.39 -16.89
N VAL A 274 1.76 -0.11 -17.07
CA VAL A 274 1.48 -1.56 -17.01
C VAL A 274 2.23 -2.30 -18.12
N GLN A 275 2.24 -1.79 -19.35
CA GLN A 275 3.01 -2.35 -20.46
C GLN A 275 4.50 -2.40 -20.13
N ARG A 276 5.07 -1.32 -19.57
CA ARG A 276 6.48 -1.26 -19.14
C ARG A 276 6.81 -2.35 -18.12
N ARG A 277 5.99 -2.51 -17.09
CA ARG A 277 6.21 -3.55 -16.06
C ARG A 277 6.05 -4.97 -16.60
N ILE A 278 5.12 -5.21 -17.50
CA ILE A 278 4.98 -6.49 -18.19
C ILE A 278 6.23 -6.81 -19.02
N LEU A 279 6.73 -5.84 -19.80
CA LEU A 279 7.93 -6.01 -20.61
C LEU A 279 9.17 -6.27 -19.73
N LEU A 280 9.35 -5.49 -18.66
CA LEU A 280 10.44 -5.69 -17.70
C LEU A 280 10.36 -7.08 -17.04
N GLY A 281 9.17 -7.49 -16.61
CA GLY A 281 8.95 -8.80 -16.02
C GLY A 281 9.26 -9.95 -16.99
N THR A 282 8.82 -9.84 -18.22
CA THR A 282 9.11 -10.81 -19.29
C THR A 282 10.61 -10.89 -19.55
N TYR A 283 11.30 -9.75 -19.55
CA TYR A 283 12.75 -9.70 -19.75
C TYR A 283 13.51 -10.41 -18.62
N VAL A 284 13.19 -10.11 -17.36
CA VAL A 284 13.92 -10.70 -16.21
C VAL A 284 13.63 -12.19 -16.03
N LEU A 285 12.52 -12.69 -16.59
CA LEU A 285 12.19 -14.13 -16.59
C LEU A 285 12.72 -14.88 -17.82
N SER A 286 13.27 -14.18 -18.82
CA SER A 286 13.76 -14.82 -20.05
C SER A 286 15.05 -15.60 -19.85
N ALA A 287 15.31 -16.54 -20.77
CA ALA A 287 16.52 -17.36 -20.74
C ALA A 287 17.79 -16.50 -20.75
N GLY A 288 18.73 -16.80 -19.87
CA GLY A 288 19.97 -16.04 -19.68
C GLY A 288 19.88 -14.87 -18.68
N TYR A 289 18.69 -14.36 -18.38
CA TYR A 289 18.49 -13.27 -17.42
C TYR A 289 17.87 -13.74 -16.11
N TYR A 290 17.19 -14.88 -16.10
CA TYR A 290 16.53 -15.45 -14.91
C TYR A 290 17.48 -15.59 -13.72
N ASP A 291 18.63 -16.23 -13.90
CA ASP A 291 19.62 -16.41 -12.82
C ASP A 291 20.28 -15.09 -12.41
N ALA A 292 20.55 -14.21 -13.38
CA ALA A 292 21.24 -12.95 -13.14
C ALA A 292 20.38 -11.93 -12.39
N TYR A 293 19.08 -11.92 -12.61
CA TYR A 293 18.16 -10.94 -12.03
C TYR A 293 17.14 -11.57 -11.06
N TYR A 294 16.25 -12.44 -11.53
CA TYR A 294 15.16 -12.95 -10.72
C TYR A 294 15.64 -13.77 -9.52
N LYS A 295 16.50 -14.76 -9.76
CA LYS A 295 17.04 -15.60 -8.70
C LYS A 295 17.91 -14.81 -7.72
N LYS A 296 18.69 -13.85 -8.21
CA LYS A 296 19.47 -12.95 -7.36
C LYS A 296 18.55 -12.08 -6.48
N ALA A 297 17.46 -11.54 -7.05
CA ALA A 297 16.48 -10.78 -6.29
C ALA A 297 15.80 -11.64 -5.21
N GLN A 298 15.44 -12.91 -5.51
CA GLN A 298 14.90 -13.84 -4.52
C GLN A 298 15.89 -14.10 -3.37
N ASN A 299 17.17 -14.26 -3.67
CA ASN A 299 18.20 -14.45 -2.62
C ASN A 299 18.33 -13.19 -1.74
N LEU A 300 18.34 -12.00 -2.36
CA LEU A 300 18.40 -10.74 -1.63
C LEU A 300 17.13 -10.49 -0.80
N ARG A 301 15.96 -10.98 -1.25
CA ARG A 301 14.75 -10.98 -0.43
C ARG A 301 14.99 -11.65 0.93
N GLY A 302 15.61 -12.84 0.92
CA GLY A 302 15.98 -13.55 2.16
C GLY A 302 16.92 -12.73 3.06
N THR A 303 17.86 -11.99 2.47
CA THR A 303 18.79 -11.13 3.20
C THR A 303 18.05 -9.96 3.88
N ILE A 304 17.10 -9.32 3.19
CA ILE A 304 16.27 -8.24 3.73
C ILE A 304 15.42 -8.76 4.89
N VAL A 305 14.77 -9.93 4.70
CA VAL A 305 13.99 -10.60 5.77
C VAL A 305 14.85 -10.81 7.02
N ALA A 306 16.03 -11.40 6.87
CA ALA A 306 16.97 -11.64 8.00
C ALA A 306 17.43 -10.32 8.66
N GLY A 307 17.51 -9.22 7.89
CA GLY A 307 17.78 -7.89 8.43
C GLY A 307 16.70 -7.43 9.40
N PHE A 308 15.44 -7.54 9.03
CA PHE A 308 14.33 -7.22 9.93
C PHE A 308 14.25 -8.15 11.15
N ASP A 309 14.48 -9.46 10.96
CA ASP A 309 14.50 -10.41 12.09
C ASP A 309 15.54 -10.02 13.15
N ARG A 310 16.73 -9.54 12.73
CA ARG A 310 17.74 -8.98 13.65
C ARG A 310 17.25 -7.72 14.36
N CYS A 311 16.57 -6.82 13.64
CA CYS A 311 16.02 -5.60 14.23
C CYS A 311 14.98 -5.92 15.31
N PHE A 312 14.05 -6.83 15.02
CA PHE A 312 13.01 -7.22 15.99
C PHE A 312 13.51 -8.04 17.18
N ALA A 313 14.73 -8.56 17.15
CA ALA A 313 15.38 -9.08 18.35
C ALA A 313 15.78 -7.95 19.33
N ALA A 314 16.00 -6.73 18.83
CA ALA A 314 16.42 -5.57 19.63
C ALA A 314 15.27 -4.61 19.99
N CYS A 315 14.20 -4.57 19.20
CA CYS A 315 13.07 -3.65 19.40
C CYS A 315 11.71 -4.35 19.23
N ASP A 316 10.65 -3.69 19.67
CA ASP A 316 9.28 -4.19 19.58
C ASP A 316 8.53 -3.66 18.37
N VAL A 317 8.87 -2.44 17.94
CA VAL A 317 8.30 -1.72 16.79
C VAL A 317 9.43 -0.92 16.16
N ILE A 318 9.40 -0.74 14.83
CA ILE A 318 10.31 0.16 14.12
C ILE A 318 9.51 1.39 13.68
N LEU A 319 10.02 2.59 13.93
CA LEU A 319 9.46 3.85 13.47
C LEU A 319 10.31 4.40 12.34
N ALA A 320 9.65 4.82 11.24
CA ALA A 320 10.28 5.37 10.05
C ALA A 320 9.37 6.39 9.36
N PRO A 321 9.87 7.25 8.47
CA PRO A 321 9.03 7.98 7.53
C PRO A 321 8.19 6.99 6.71
N THR A 322 6.92 7.32 6.42
CA THR A 322 6.12 6.52 5.46
C THR A 322 6.66 6.70 4.05
N VAL A 323 6.94 7.92 3.68
CA VAL A 323 7.51 8.33 2.38
C VAL A 323 8.51 9.46 2.60
N PRO A 324 9.47 9.64 1.68
CA PRO A 324 10.51 10.66 1.85
C PRO A 324 10.01 12.09 1.57
N SER A 325 8.77 12.28 1.13
CA SER A 325 8.23 13.60 0.74
C SER A 325 6.77 13.75 1.15
N THR A 326 6.24 14.97 1.06
CA THR A 326 4.80 15.24 1.00
C THR A 326 4.27 14.98 -0.41
N ALA A 327 2.94 15.09 -0.61
CA ALA A 327 2.32 14.92 -1.92
C ALA A 327 2.97 15.87 -2.95
N PHE A 328 3.33 15.35 -4.11
CA PHE A 328 3.91 16.11 -5.19
C PHE A 328 2.82 16.64 -6.16
N PRO A 329 3.13 17.68 -6.96
CA PRO A 329 2.17 18.22 -7.92
C PRO A 329 1.72 17.20 -8.96
N LEU A 330 0.49 17.35 -9.47
CA LEU A 330 0.00 16.57 -10.61
C LEU A 330 0.94 16.76 -11.81
N GLY A 331 1.20 15.68 -12.55
CA GLY A 331 2.08 15.67 -13.71
C GLY A 331 3.58 15.61 -13.40
N PHE A 332 3.99 15.62 -12.13
CA PHE A 332 5.41 15.60 -11.73
C PHE A 332 6.17 14.38 -12.26
N THR A 333 5.52 13.23 -12.34
CA THR A 333 6.14 11.94 -12.69
C THR A 333 6.22 11.68 -14.18
N GLY A 334 5.75 12.59 -15.04
CA GLY A 334 5.54 12.35 -16.48
C GLY A 334 6.81 12.11 -17.29
N GLU A 335 7.99 12.60 -16.86
CA GLU A 335 9.21 12.54 -17.66
C GLU A 335 10.18 11.43 -17.21
N ASP A 336 10.22 11.08 -15.90
CA ASP A 336 11.11 10.05 -15.36
C ASP A 336 10.41 9.11 -14.38
N PRO A 337 10.09 7.87 -14.79
CA PRO A 337 9.46 6.88 -13.91
C PRO A 337 10.27 6.55 -12.65
N VAL A 338 11.59 6.72 -12.68
CA VAL A 338 12.47 6.45 -11.52
C VAL A 338 12.14 7.37 -10.36
N GLN A 339 11.76 8.62 -10.63
CA GLN A 339 11.35 9.56 -9.56
C GLN A 339 10.11 9.06 -8.80
N THR A 340 9.14 8.49 -9.52
CA THR A 340 7.97 7.85 -8.89
C THR A 340 8.40 6.65 -8.04
N TYR A 341 9.31 5.83 -8.56
CA TYR A 341 9.76 4.63 -7.86
C TYR A 341 10.52 4.95 -6.56
N LEU A 342 11.24 6.07 -6.51
CA LEU A 342 11.93 6.52 -5.31
C LEU A 342 10.97 6.92 -4.18
N THR A 343 9.73 7.26 -4.46
CA THR A 343 8.72 7.54 -3.41
C THR A 343 8.40 6.30 -2.57
N ASP A 344 8.63 5.11 -3.10
CA ASP A 344 8.31 3.83 -2.45
C ASP A 344 9.47 3.29 -1.58
N ILE A 345 10.61 4.01 -1.52
CA ILE A 345 11.85 3.51 -0.88
C ILE A 345 11.66 3.13 0.59
N CYS A 346 10.79 3.85 1.32
CA CYS A 346 10.51 3.58 2.72
C CYS A 346 9.48 2.46 2.93
N THR A 347 8.64 2.17 1.94
CA THR A 347 7.51 1.25 2.09
C THR A 347 7.76 -0.16 1.54
N VAL A 348 8.47 -0.29 0.40
CA VAL A 348 8.71 -1.60 -0.24
C VAL A 348 9.46 -2.61 0.61
N PRO A 349 10.43 -2.23 1.50
CA PRO A 349 11.12 -3.21 2.33
C PRO A 349 10.18 -4.05 3.19
N ILE A 350 9.11 -3.43 3.68
CA ILE A 350 8.11 -4.04 4.53
C ILE A 350 7.30 -5.10 3.75
N ASN A 351 6.94 -4.80 2.50
CA ASN A 351 6.26 -5.76 1.62
C ASN A 351 7.15 -6.96 1.28
N ILE A 352 8.44 -6.70 0.99
CA ILE A 352 9.45 -7.73 0.72
C ILE A 352 9.54 -8.71 1.90
N ALA A 353 9.54 -8.18 3.13
CA ALA A 353 9.63 -8.97 4.35
C ALA A 353 8.28 -9.57 4.81
N GLY A 354 7.16 -9.18 4.20
CA GLY A 354 5.82 -9.64 4.58
C GLY A 354 5.31 -9.13 5.92
N LEU A 355 5.89 -8.03 6.43
CA LEU A 355 5.63 -7.45 7.76
C LEU A 355 4.37 -6.56 7.75
N PRO A 356 3.70 -6.37 8.90
CA PRO A 356 2.65 -5.37 9.04
C PRO A 356 3.26 -3.99 9.23
N ALA A 357 2.57 -2.95 8.73
CA ALA A 357 2.89 -1.57 9.06
C ALA A 357 1.65 -0.68 8.98
N VAL A 358 1.58 0.31 9.86
CA VAL A 358 0.56 1.35 9.86
C VAL A 358 1.18 2.72 9.61
N SER A 359 0.66 3.45 8.63
CA SER A 359 1.00 4.87 8.40
C SER A 359 0.02 5.73 9.17
N ILE A 360 0.54 6.73 9.89
CA ILE A 360 -0.26 7.73 10.61
C ILE A 360 0.32 9.13 10.36
N PRO A 361 -0.50 10.20 10.37
CA PRO A 361 0.01 11.54 10.20
C PRO A 361 0.84 11.99 11.41
N CYS A 362 1.97 12.67 11.15
CA CYS A 362 2.86 13.17 12.21
C CYS A 362 3.21 14.66 12.06
N GLY A 363 2.71 15.34 11.04
CA GLY A 363 2.95 16.76 10.81
C GLY A 363 2.41 17.24 9.47
N LYS A 364 2.75 18.46 9.13
CA LYS A 364 2.46 19.10 7.82
C LYS A 364 3.69 19.87 7.35
N ASP A 365 3.84 20.00 6.05
CA ASP A 365 4.83 20.88 5.46
C ASP A 365 4.36 22.35 5.46
N GLU A 366 5.21 23.25 4.95
CA GLU A 366 4.93 24.69 4.86
C GLU A 366 3.71 25.03 3.97
N LYS A 367 3.30 24.09 3.11
CA LYS A 367 2.13 24.22 2.24
C LYS A 367 0.86 23.64 2.86
N GLY A 368 0.96 23.10 4.09
CA GLY A 368 -0.14 22.42 4.78
C GLY A 368 -0.38 20.98 4.31
N LEU A 369 0.50 20.41 3.48
CA LEU A 369 0.39 19.02 3.04
C LEU A 369 0.83 18.07 4.15
N PRO A 370 0.09 16.97 4.38
CA PRO A 370 0.39 16.03 5.45
C PRO A 370 1.74 15.32 5.28
N ILE A 371 2.36 15.04 6.42
CA ILE A 371 3.55 14.19 6.56
C ILE A 371 3.14 12.96 7.36
N GLY A 372 3.45 11.77 6.85
CA GLY A 372 3.18 10.52 7.54
C GLY A 372 4.44 9.84 8.05
N MET A 373 4.34 9.25 9.24
CA MET A 373 5.27 8.25 9.73
C MET A 373 4.64 6.88 9.70
N GLN A 374 5.45 5.82 9.68
CA GLN A 374 4.95 4.45 9.79
C GLN A 374 5.55 3.73 10.99
N LEU A 375 4.71 2.91 11.63
CA LEU A 375 5.10 1.96 12.65
C LEU A 375 5.08 0.57 12.01
N ILE A 376 6.23 -0.12 12.07
CA ILE A 376 6.44 -1.42 11.46
C ILE A 376 6.55 -2.43 12.59
N GLY A 377 5.78 -3.52 12.50
CA GLY A 377 5.80 -4.62 13.47
C GLY A 377 6.44 -5.87 12.90
N ASP A 378 6.78 -6.81 13.78
CA ASP A 378 7.06 -8.18 13.37
C ASP A 378 5.77 -8.86 12.87
N ARG A 379 5.90 -10.00 12.22
CA ARG A 379 4.76 -10.73 11.62
C ARG A 379 3.68 -11.01 12.66
N PHE A 380 2.44 -10.70 12.31
CA PHE A 380 1.25 -10.89 13.15
C PHE A 380 1.27 -10.09 14.48
N THR A 381 1.93 -8.92 14.47
CA THR A 381 1.92 -7.99 15.62
C THR A 381 1.12 -6.71 15.33
N GLU A 382 0.07 -6.81 14.52
CA GLU A 382 -0.81 -5.67 14.19
C GLU A 382 -1.34 -4.97 15.45
N ALA A 383 -1.72 -5.75 16.46
CA ALA A 383 -2.17 -5.21 17.74
C ALA A 383 -1.14 -4.29 18.41
N LYS A 384 0.16 -4.64 18.33
CA LYS A 384 1.24 -3.85 18.92
C LYS A 384 1.45 -2.53 18.19
N ILE A 385 1.49 -2.55 16.84
CA ILE A 385 1.67 -1.32 16.06
C ILE A 385 0.44 -0.42 16.12
N LEU A 386 -0.77 -0.98 16.15
CA LEU A 386 -2.00 -0.20 16.30
C LEU A 386 -2.10 0.41 17.71
N ASN A 387 -1.70 -0.33 18.77
CA ASN A 387 -1.62 0.23 20.11
C ASN A 387 -0.64 1.42 20.17
N ALA A 388 0.59 1.26 19.64
CA ALA A 388 1.55 2.36 19.60
C ALA A 388 1.02 3.57 18.78
N ALA A 389 0.36 3.31 17.64
CA ALA A 389 -0.26 4.34 16.82
C ALA A 389 -1.37 5.08 17.56
N TRP A 390 -2.24 4.35 18.26
CA TRP A 390 -3.33 4.93 19.04
C TRP A 390 -2.83 5.81 20.20
N GLN A 391 -1.81 5.36 20.94
CA GLN A 391 -1.19 6.15 21.99
C GLN A 391 -0.61 7.47 21.48
N TYR A 392 0.02 7.43 20.29
CA TYR A 392 0.49 8.64 19.62
C TYR A 392 -0.66 9.55 19.20
N GLU A 393 -1.69 9.01 18.57
CA GLU A 393 -2.89 9.74 18.12
C GLU A 393 -3.57 10.46 19.30
N GLN A 394 -3.68 9.80 20.47
CA GLN A 394 -4.27 10.40 21.67
C GLN A 394 -3.39 11.48 22.32
N ALA A 395 -2.07 11.38 22.17
CA ALA A 395 -1.12 12.34 22.74
C ALA A 395 -0.94 13.57 21.87
N THR A 396 -1.37 13.51 20.61
CA THR A 396 -1.18 14.57 19.62
C THR A 396 -2.51 14.99 19.01
N ALA A 397 -2.61 16.23 18.56
CA ALA A 397 -3.77 16.70 17.80
C ALA A 397 -3.35 16.90 16.34
N PHE A 398 -3.77 16.01 15.47
CA PHE A 398 -3.61 16.22 14.04
C PHE A 398 -4.86 16.90 13.48
N GLU A 399 -4.76 18.20 13.21
CA GLU A 399 -5.84 18.98 12.61
C GLU A 399 -6.00 18.64 11.14
N ARG A 400 -7.17 18.11 10.76
CA ARG A 400 -7.53 17.79 9.37
C ARG A 400 -8.18 19.02 8.73
N GLN A 401 -7.39 19.75 7.96
CA GLN A 401 -7.85 20.89 7.19
C GLN A 401 -7.74 20.57 5.70
N THR A 402 -8.85 20.26 5.06
CA THR A 402 -8.94 20.04 3.62
C THR A 402 -9.53 21.27 2.93
N GLU A 403 -9.45 21.35 1.58
CA GLU A 403 -10.14 22.39 0.81
C GLU A 403 -11.68 22.34 0.95
N TRP A 404 -12.22 21.27 1.50
CA TRP A 404 -13.66 21.06 1.76
C TRP A 404 -14.10 21.52 3.17
N GLY A 405 -13.19 21.90 4.03
CA GLY A 405 -13.47 22.39 5.38
C GLY A 405 -12.43 22.01 6.43
N VAL A 406 -12.56 22.62 7.61
CA VAL A 406 -11.78 22.30 8.81
C VAL A 406 -12.52 21.22 9.59
N ARG A 407 -11.78 20.18 9.98
CA ARG A 407 -12.26 19.16 10.90
C ARG A 407 -11.36 19.09 12.11
N GLY A 408 -11.96 19.10 13.25
CA GLY A 408 -11.30 18.94 14.53
C GLY A 408 -11.34 17.48 15.01
#